data_f60be2780b63b965d627d167b2bf9147
#
_entry.id   f60be2780b63b965d627d167b2bf9147
#
_cell.length_a   1.000
_cell.length_b   1.000
_cell.length_c   1.000
_cell.angle_alpha   90.00
_cell.angle_beta   90.00
_cell.angle_gamma   90.00
#
_symmetry.space_group_name_H-M   'P 1'
#
loop_
_entity.id
_entity.type
_entity.pdbx_description
1 polymer ?
#
loop_
_entity_poly.entity_id
_entity_poly.type
_entity_poly.pdbx_seq_one_letter_code
_entity_poly.pdbx_strand_id
1 'polypeptide(L)'
;MDPRRVGDVPRVDERYDAPLPAHCPDCAGPVVQTGVVHQYQEELPVTRVAVRQFDVYVGRCDRCGHRVQGRHPLQTSDAIGAAAAQLGPQVIALVVVLNKQLGLSVGKIVTLLRQRYGLTVTRSGLVHAVHRAARQARPTYDALCAQVRGSPMVSPDETGWKVGGHLQWLWAFATSDTTVYRIQAGRGFAEAAAVLGADFDGVLVRDGWAPYRQFSAAAHQTCVARHLDPHAVLVSMLHAREPIVPPAFQATTAH
;
A
#
# COMPACT_ATOMS: atom_id res chain seq x y z
N MET A 1 -13.80 -8.64 -21.11
CA MET A 1 -15.06 -8.02 -20.67
C MET A 1 -15.60 -8.83 -19.52
N ASP A 2 -15.80 -8.27 -18.34
CA ASP A 2 -16.38 -8.99 -17.20
C ASP A 2 -17.88 -9.22 -17.46
N PRO A 3 -18.36 -10.46 -17.56
CA PRO A 3 -19.76 -10.77 -17.83
C PRO A 3 -20.74 -10.31 -16.73
N ARG A 4 -20.24 -9.80 -15.61
CA ARG A 4 -21.05 -9.33 -14.48
C ARG A 4 -21.58 -7.89 -14.63
N ARG A 5 -21.23 -7.16 -15.71
CA ARG A 5 -21.69 -5.79 -15.98
C ARG A 5 -22.92 -5.68 -16.87
N VAL A 6 -23.64 -6.77 -17.11
CA VAL A 6 -24.85 -6.80 -17.96
C VAL A 6 -26.10 -6.36 -17.17
N GLY A 7 -26.04 -5.34 -16.37
CA GLY A 7 -27.22 -4.85 -15.65
C GLY A 7 -27.21 -3.36 -15.32
N ASP A 8 -26.05 -2.77 -15.13
CA ASP A 8 -25.93 -1.35 -14.83
C ASP A 8 -25.51 -0.58 -16.09
N VAL A 9 -26.32 0.38 -16.51
CA VAL A 9 -25.92 1.33 -17.54
C VAL A 9 -24.74 2.12 -16.97
N PRO A 10 -23.53 2.05 -17.58
CA PRO A 10 -22.38 2.79 -17.07
C PRO A 10 -22.65 4.29 -17.20
N ARG A 11 -21.99 5.09 -16.37
CA ARG A 11 -21.96 6.55 -16.56
C ARG A 11 -21.43 6.87 -17.96
N VAL A 12 -22.22 7.59 -18.74
CA VAL A 12 -21.85 8.01 -20.09
C VAL A 12 -21.34 9.45 -20.04
N ASP A 13 -20.06 9.67 -20.33
CA ASP A 13 -19.45 11.01 -20.39
C ASP A 13 -19.59 11.64 -21.78
N GLU A 14 -19.53 10.82 -22.85
CA GLU A 14 -19.65 11.24 -24.25
C GLU A 14 -20.56 10.28 -25.01
N ARG A 15 -21.34 10.81 -25.96
CA ARG A 15 -22.23 10.02 -26.80
C ARG A 15 -21.98 10.32 -28.26
N TYR A 16 -21.85 9.26 -29.05
CA TYR A 16 -21.62 9.34 -30.48
C TYR A 16 -22.66 8.52 -31.22
N ASP A 17 -23.13 9.02 -32.38
CA ASP A 17 -23.97 8.26 -33.27
C ASP A 17 -23.12 7.53 -34.31
N ALA A 18 -23.45 6.28 -34.56
CA ALA A 18 -22.86 5.45 -35.62
C ALA A 18 -23.95 5.12 -36.64
N PRO A 19 -24.17 5.98 -37.64
CA PRO A 19 -25.25 5.81 -38.60
C PRO A 19 -25.02 4.60 -39.49
N LEU A 20 -26.12 4.05 -39.99
CA LEU A 20 -26.07 2.98 -41.00
C LEU A 20 -25.40 3.47 -42.28
N PRO A 21 -24.69 2.61 -43.00
CA PRO A 21 -24.22 2.91 -44.34
C PRO A 21 -25.41 3.14 -45.26
N ALA A 22 -25.28 4.03 -46.26
CA ALA A 22 -26.34 4.33 -47.19
C ALA A 22 -26.79 3.13 -48.03
N HIS A 23 -25.87 2.17 -48.25
CA HIS A 23 -26.11 0.94 -49.02
C HIS A 23 -25.47 -0.24 -48.33
N CYS A 24 -26.06 -1.42 -48.53
CA CYS A 24 -25.51 -2.68 -48.09
C CYS A 24 -24.12 -2.93 -48.71
N PRO A 25 -23.08 -3.24 -47.88
CA PRO A 25 -21.72 -3.45 -48.38
C PRO A 25 -21.60 -4.67 -49.31
N ASP A 26 -22.52 -5.64 -49.19
CA ASP A 26 -22.46 -6.89 -49.99
C ASP A 26 -23.20 -6.80 -51.30
N CYS A 27 -24.36 -6.15 -51.34
CA CYS A 27 -25.24 -6.16 -52.54
C CYS A 27 -25.66 -4.75 -53.03
N ALA A 28 -25.16 -3.67 -52.37
CA ALA A 28 -25.52 -2.31 -52.67
C ALA A 28 -27.03 -1.95 -52.60
N GLY A 29 -27.85 -2.83 -52.02
CA GLY A 29 -29.28 -2.58 -51.80
C GLY A 29 -29.55 -1.55 -50.72
N PRO A 30 -30.78 -1.01 -50.61
CA PRO A 30 -31.13 -0.07 -49.56
C PRO A 30 -31.07 -0.71 -48.15
N VAL A 31 -30.59 0.02 -47.16
CA VAL A 31 -30.51 -0.42 -45.78
C VAL A 31 -31.64 0.22 -44.97
N VAL A 32 -32.37 -0.57 -44.20
CA VAL A 32 -33.46 -0.11 -43.33
C VAL A 32 -33.05 -0.31 -41.87
N GLN A 33 -33.21 0.73 -41.06
CA GLN A 33 -32.93 0.68 -39.64
C GLN A 33 -34.00 -0.19 -38.93
N THR A 34 -33.56 -1.20 -38.18
CA THR A 34 -34.44 -2.09 -37.42
C THR A 34 -34.34 -1.89 -35.91
N GLY A 35 -33.31 -1.18 -35.44
CA GLY A 35 -33.09 -0.90 -34.01
C GLY A 35 -31.83 -0.13 -33.74
N VAL A 36 -31.59 0.11 -32.47
CA VAL A 36 -30.36 0.74 -31.95
C VAL A 36 -29.79 -0.17 -30.89
N VAL A 37 -28.49 -0.48 -31.00
CA VAL A 37 -27.73 -1.23 -30.01
C VAL A 37 -26.74 -0.29 -29.33
N HIS A 38 -26.76 -0.23 -28.01
CA HIS A 38 -25.80 0.59 -27.26
C HIS A 38 -24.53 -0.21 -27.02
N GLN A 39 -23.40 0.35 -27.43
CA GLN A 39 -22.06 -0.17 -27.16
C GLN A 39 -21.32 0.85 -26.29
N TYR A 40 -20.57 0.37 -25.29
CA TYR A 40 -19.84 1.21 -24.35
C TYR A 40 -18.34 0.91 -24.47
N GLN A 41 -17.56 1.96 -24.61
CA GLN A 41 -16.09 1.90 -24.64
C GLN A 41 -15.57 2.70 -23.43
N GLU A 42 -14.82 2.02 -22.56
CA GLU A 42 -14.17 2.70 -21.42
C GLU A 42 -12.76 3.15 -21.85
N GLU A 43 -12.46 4.44 -21.67
CA GLU A 43 -11.18 5.03 -22.05
C GLU A 43 -10.54 5.74 -20.84
N LEU A 44 -9.21 5.71 -20.77
CA LEU A 44 -8.46 6.44 -19.76
C LEU A 44 -8.33 7.92 -20.18
N PRO A 45 -8.76 8.87 -19.34
CA PRO A 45 -8.63 10.29 -19.67
C PRO A 45 -7.17 10.69 -19.77
N VAL A 46 -6.87 11.66 -20.63
CA VAL A 46 -5.55 12.27 -20.68
C VAL A 46 -5.33 13.09 -19.43
N THR A 47 -4.46 12.59 -18.55
CA THR A 47 -4.14 13.23 -17.28
C THR A 47 -2.95 14.17 -17.47
N ARG A 48 -3.08 15.43 -17.08
CA ARG A 48 -1.98 16.40 -17.04
C ARG A 48 -1.51 16.61 -15.61
N VAL A 49 -0.20 16.77 -15.43
CA VAL A 49 0.39 17.17 -14.14
C VAL A 49 -0.04 18.60 -13.82
N ALA A 50 -0.65 18.82 -12.66
CA ALA A 50 -0.91 20.15 -12.14
C ALA A 50 0.39 20.72 -11.54
N VAL A 51 0.84 21.83 -12.07
CA VAL A 51 2.01 22.56 -11.54
C VAL A 51 1.52 23.68 -10.64
N ARG A 52 2.00 23.71 -9.39
CA ARG A 52 1.73 24.79 -8.42
C ARG A 52 2.99 25.60 -8.21
N GLN A 53 2.90 26.89 -8.38
CA GLN A 53 3.95 27.84 -8.03
C GLN A 53 3.71 28.34 -6.61
N PHE A 54 4.76 28.40 -5.81
CA PHE A 54 4.77 29.02 -4.48
C PHE A 54 5.80 30.13 -4.47
N ASP A 55 5.36 31.36 -4.26
CA ASP A 55 6.24 32.51 -4.09
C ASP A 55 6.67 32.56 -2.63
N VAL A 56 7.85 32.02 -2.35
CA VAL A 56 8.38 31.88 -0.99
C VAL A 56 9.23 33.09 -0.65
N TYR A 57 8.72 33.97 0.20
CA TYR A 57 9.46 35.12 0.68
C TYR A 57 10.57 34.70 1.64
N VAL A 58 11.76 35.25 1.44
CA VAL A 58 12.95 34.97 2.27
C VAL A 58 13.44 36.24 2.94
N GLY A 59 13.96 36.11 4.14
CA GLY A 59 14.48 37.23 4.93
C GLY A 59 15.55 36.80 5.90
N ARG A 60 16.03 37.75 6.68
CA ARG A 60 16.95 37.51 7.79
C ARG A 60 16.41 38.20 9.04
N CYS A 61 16.65 37.59 10.20
CA CYS A 61 16.35 38.20 11.49
C CYS A 61 17.33 39.33 11.74
N ASP A 62 16.83 40.54 11.99
CA ASP A 62 17.67 41.71 12.26
C ASP A 62 18.48 41.57 13.55
N ARG A 63 18.00 40.75 14.49
CA ARG A 63 18.65 40.58 15.79
C ARG A 63 19.80 39.56 15.77
N CYS A 64 19.65 38.43 15.08
CA CYS A 64 20.61 37.33 15.11
C CYS A 64 21.13 36.92 13.72
N GLY A 65 20.68 37.54 12.63
CA GLY A 65 21.10 37.24 11.27
C GLY A 65 20.55 35.92 10.73
N HIS A 66 19.76 35.16 11.52
CA HIS A 66 19.22 33.90 11.08
C HIS A 66 18.36 34.03 9.82
N ARG A 67 18.61 33.19 8.84
CA ARG A 67 17.83 33.17 7.60
C ARG A 67 16.48 32.50 7.83
N VAL A 68 15.41 33.19 7.45
CA VAL A 68 14.02 32.71 7.57
C VAL A 68 13.34 32.74 6.21
N GLN A 69 12.35 31.89 6.04
CA GLN A 69 11.52 31.88 4.83
C GLN A 69 10.05 31.57 5.20
N GLY A 70 9.15 32.08 4.35
CA GLY A 70 7.75 31.74 4.42
C GLY A 70 7.48 30.28 4.11
N ARG A 71 6.31 29.79 4.54
CA ARG A 71 5.84 28.45 4.28
C ARG A 71 4.36 28.48 3.89
N HIS A 72 4.02 27.70 2.86
CA HIS A 72 2.62 27.43 2.51
C HIS A 72 2.23 26.01 2.93
N PRO A 73 1.02 25.76 3.48
CA PRO A 73 0.60 24.43 3.96
C PRO A 73 0.66 23.32 2.91
N LEU A 74 0.47 23.65 1.64
CA LEU A 74 0.52 22.69 0.52
C LEU A 74 1.94 22.39 0.02
N GLN A 75 2.98 23.05 0.55
CA GLN A 75 4.37 22.72 0.19
C GLN A 75 4.77 21.37 0.79
N THR A 76 5.44 20.52 0.00
CA THR A 76 5.94 19.22 0.44
C THR A 76 7.28 19.30 1.17
N SER A 77 8.00 20.43 1.07
CA SER A 77 9.23 20.69 1.78
C SER A 77 9.32 22.17 2.14
N ASP A 78 9.73 22.44 3.37
CA ASP A 78 10.00 23.76 3.94
C ASP A 78 11.49 23.99 4.18
N ALA A 79 12.34 23.07 3.72
CA ALA A 79 13.79 23.19 3.90
C ALA A 79 14.33 24.42 3.15
N ILE A 80 15.13 25.23 3.85
CA ILE A 80 15.85 26.37 3.25
C ILE A 80 16.79 25.82 2.16
N GLY A 81 16.65 26.33 0.93
CA GLY A 81 17.40 25.85 -0.21
C GLY A 81 16.85 24.55 -0.82
N ALA A 82 15.60 24.16 -0.50
CA ALA A 82 14.94 23.06 -1.19
C ALA A 82 14.95 23.24 -2.71
N ALA A 83 15.04 22.13 -3.46
CA ALA A 83 14.98 22.17 -4.91
C ALA A 83 13.74 22.90 -5.41
N ALA A 84 13.89 23.72 -6.45
CA ALA A 84 12.79 24.49 -7.04
C ALA A 84 11.66 23.60 -7.57
N ALA A 85 11.98 22.38 -8.04
CA ALA A 85 10.99 21.39 -8.45
C ALA A 85 10.79 20.35 -7.36
N GLN A 86 9.56 20.23 -6.87
CA GLN A 86 9.19 19.27 -5.83
C GLN A 86 8.04 18.39 -6.31
N LEU A 87 8.01 17.14 -5.83
CA LEU A 87 6.89 16.23 -6.08
C LEU A 87 5.78 16.51 -5.08
N GLY A 88 4.57 16.68 -5.59
CA GLY A 88 3.37 16.86 -4.77
C GLY A 88 2.97 15.55 -4.04
N PRO A 89 2.13 15.65 -2.99
CA PRO A 89 1.77 14.51 -2.16
C PRO A 89 1.08 13.38 -2.94
N GLN A 90 0.27 13.70 -3.94
CA GLN A 90 -0.40 12.68 -4.77
C GLN A 90 0.61 11.86 -5.59
N VAL A 91 1.64 12.51 -6.14
CA VAL A 91 2.72 11.81 -6.86
C VAL A 91 3.48 10.89 -5.90
N ILE A 92 3.80 11.37 -4.71
CA ILE A 92 4.51 10.59 -3.69
C ILE A 92 3.67 9.38 -3.27
N ALA A 93 2.38 9.56 -3.02
CA ALA A 93 1.45 8.48 -2.66
C ALA A 93 1.39 7.42 -3.77
N LEU A 94 1.22 7.84 -5.03
CA LEU A 94 1.23 6.94 -6.18
C LEU A 94 2.54 6.14 -6.25
N VAL A 95 3.68 6.80 -6.08
CA VAL A 95 5.00 6.15 -6.09
C VAL A 95 5.15 5.12 -4.98
N VAL A 96 4.68 5.42 -3.77
CA VAL A 96 4.69 4.48 -2.65
C VAL A 96 3.85 3.24 -2.96
N VAL A 97 2.63 3.42 -3.47
CA VAL A 97 1.77 2.30 -3.89
C VAL A 97 2.45 1.46 -4.98
N LEU A 98 2.92 2.09 -6.06
CA LEU A 98 3.58 1.39 -7.16
C LEU A 98 4.83 0.61 -6.70
N ASN A 99 5.61 1.17 -5.78
CA ASN A 99 6.84 0.55 -5.31
C ASN A 99 6.60 -0.48 -4.21
N LYS A 100 5.82 -0.13 -3.18
CA LYS A 100 5.69 -0.97 -1.97
C LYS A 100 4.57 -2.00 -2.08
N GLN A 101 3.45 -1.63 -2.66
CA GLN A 101 2.30 -2.53 -2.79
C GLN A 101 2.37 -3.35 -4.08
N LEU A 102 2.73 -2.73 -5.21
CA LEU A 102 2.76 -3.40 -6.52
C LEU A 102 4.15 -3.90 -6.92
N GLY A 103 5.20 -3.67 -6.12
CA GLY A 103 6.54 -4.21 -6.34
C GLY A 103 7.29 -3.65 -7.56
N LEU A 104 6.85 -2.51 -8.13
CA LEU A 104 7.53 -1.93 -9.27
C LEU A 104 8.90 -1.36 -8.86
N SER A 105 9.93 -1.64 -9.66
CA SER A 105 11.24 -1.01 -9.45
C SER A 105 11.17 0.51 -9.68
N VAL A 106 12.03 1.27 -8.98
CA VAL A 106 12.12 2.73 -9.13
C VAL A 106 12.32 3.14 -10.59
N GLY A 107 13.11 2.37 -11.36
CA GLY A 107 13.31 2.63 -12.79
C GLY A 107 12.02 2.52 -13.61
N LYS A 108 11.21 1.49 -13.38
CA LYS A 108 9.91 1.32 -14.05
C LYS A 108 8.95 2.45 -13.69
N ILE A 109 8.94 2.89 -12.42
CA ILE A 109 8.11 4.00 -11.96
C ILE A 109 8.51 5.32 -12.64
N VAL A 110 9.81 5.63 -12.74
CA VAL A 110 10.29 6.81 -13.48
C VAL A 110 9.83 6.78 -14.93
N THR A 111 9.91 5.62 -15.59
CA THR A 111 9.44 5.45 -16.98
C THR A 111 7.92 5.69 -17.08
N LEU A 112 7.13 5.10 -16.18
CA LEU A 112 5.67 5.27 -16.14
C LEU A 112 5.29 6.75 -15.95
N LEU A 113 5.91 7.43 -14.97
CA LEU A 113 5.64 8.84 -14.68
C LEU A 113 5.93 9.73 -15.89
N ARG A 114 7.03 9.47 -16.60
CA ARG A 114 7.39 10.21 -17.81
C ARG A 114 6.42 9.94 -18.96
N GLN A 115 6.12 8.67 -19.25
CA GLN A 115 5.31 8.29 -20.41
C GLN A 115 3.83 8.62 -20.22
N ARG A 116 3.28 8.37 -19.01
CA ARG A 116 1.84 8.55 -18.77
C ARG A 116 1.49 9.98 -18.37
N TYR A 117 2.36 10.64 -17.61
CA TYR A 117 2.06 11.96 -17.01
C TYR A 117 2.98 13.08 -17.50
N GLY A 118 3.98 12.81 -18.34
CA GLY A 118 4.98 13.79 -18.76
C GLY A 118 5.89 14.28 -17.61
N LEU A 119 5.88 13.58 -16.45
CA LEU A 119 6.63 14.00 -15.28
C LEU A 119 8.07 13.46 -15.34
N THR A 120 9.03 14.36 -15.48
CA THR A 120 10.45 14.01 -15.48
C THR A 120 11.02 14.08 -14.08
N VAL A 121 11.53 12.94 -13.58
CA VAL A 121 12.16 12.80 -12.27
C VAL A 121 13.34 11.83 -12.34
N THR A 122 14.39 12.08 -11.56
CA THR A 122 15.50 11.16 -11.45
C THR A 122 15.18 10.01 -10.48
N ARG A 123 15.86 8.86 -10.65
CA ARG A 123 15.70 7.72 -9.73
C ARG A 123 16.06 8.11 -8.29
N SER A 124 17.19 8.81 -8.10
CA SER A 124 17.62 9.30 -6.79
C SER A 124 16.64 10.29 -6.18
N GLY A 125 16.14 11.25 -6.98
CA GLY A 125 15.13 12.21 -6.55
C GLY A 125 13.85 11.52 -6.05
N LEU A 126 13.41 10.45 -6.73
CA LEU A 126 12.27 9.66 -6.34
C LEU A 126 12.52 8.90 -5.03
N VAL A 127 13.68 8.24 -4.88
CA VAL A 127 14.06 7.55 -3.64
C VAL A 127 14.11 8.53 -2.47
N HIS A 128 14.71 9.70 -2.65
CA HIS A 128 14.75 10.72 -1.60
C HIS A 128 13.36 11.25 -1.22
N ALA A 129 12.44 11.38 -2.19
CA ALA A 129 11.05 11.76 -1.92
C ALA A 129 10.32 10.71 -1.06
N VAL A 130 10.49 9.42 -1.38
CA VAL A 130 9.93 8.31 -0.59
C VAL A 130 10.52 8.28 0.82
N HIS A 131 11.83 8.50 0.98
CA HIS A 131 12.46 8.56 2.30
C HIS A 131 11.96 9.75 3.15
N ARG A 132 11.70 10.91 2.53
CA ARG A 132 11.09 12.04 3.24
C ARG A 132 9.68 11.70 3.71
N ALA A 133 8.87 11.10 2.84
CA ALA A 133 7.51 10.66 3.19
C ALA A 133 7.53 9.64 4.34
N ALA A 134 8.47 8.69 4.31
CA ALA A 134 8.65 7.71 5.38
C ALA A 134 8.99 8.38 6.73
N ARG A 135 9.86 9.41 6.73
CA ARG A 135 10.14 10.17 7.95
C ARG A 135 8.92 10.94 8.46
N GLN A 136 8.13 11.52 7.57
CA GLN A 136 6.88 12.21 7.94
C GLN A 136 5.82 11.25 8.49
N ALA A 137 5.78 10.01 7.99
CA ALA A 137 4.88 8.96 8.46
C ALA A 137 5.34 8.30 9.78
N ARG A 138 6.53 8.63 10.30
CA ARG A 138 7.09 8.00 11.49
C ARG A 138 6.19 8.08 12.72
N PRO A 139 5.56 9.23 13.08
CA PRO A 139 4.65 9.27 14.22
C PRO A 139 3.45 8.34 14.07
N THR A 140 2.89 8.21 12.85
CA THR A 140 1.80 7.26 12.57
C THR A 140 2.27 5.82 12.76
N TYR A 141 3.45 5.48 12.27
CA TYR A 141 4.03 4.15 12.46
C TYR A 141 4.25 3.82 13.95
N ASP A 142 4.77 4.77 14.72
CA ASP A 142 5.00 4.60 16.15
C ASP A 142 3.66 4.44 16.91
N ALA A 143 2.60 5.15 16.50
CA ALA A 143 1.24 4.96 17.03
C ALA A 143 0.69 3.56 16.72
N LEU A 144 0.89 3.05 15.49
CA LEU A 144 0.50 1.67 15.14
C LEU A 144 1.28 0.63 15.95
N CYS A 145 2.57 0.83 16.19
CA CYS A 145 3.36 -0.04 17.08
C CYS A 145 2.80 -0.01 18.51
N ALA A 146 2.40 1.15 19.02
CA ALA A 146 1.78 1.26 20.33
C ALA A 146 0.42 0.55 20.39
N GLN A 147 -0.38 0.63 19.32
CA GLN A 147 -1.65 -0.10 19.20
C GLN A 147 -1.42 -1.61 19.22
N VAL A 148 -0.44 -2.13 18.47
CA VAL A 148 -0.08 -3.56 18.48
C VAL A 148 0.37 -3.99 19.87
N ARG A 149 1.20 -3.18 20.54
CA ARG A 149 1.66 -3.48 21.92
C ARG A 149 0.52 -3.54 22.93
N GLY A 150 -0.50 -2.71 22.81
CA GLY A 150 -1.68 -2.70 23.66
C GLY A 150 -2.78 -3.68 23.23
N SER A 151 -2.55 -4.49 22.19
CA SER A 151 -3.57 -5.43 21.71
C SER A 151 -3.67 -6.65 22.63
N PRO A 152 -4.88 -7.18 22.90
CA PRO A 152 -5.07 -8.37 23.71
C PRO A 152 -4.47 -9.63 23.05
N MET A 153 -4.26 -9.63 21.75
CA MET A 153 -3.69 -10.76 21.01
C MET A 153 -2.83 -10.28 19.85
N VAL A 154 -1.63 -10.85 19.75
CA VAL A 154 -0.70 -10.57 18.64
C VAL A 154 -0.16 -11.89 18.08
N SER A 155 -0.07 -11.97 16.75
CA SER A 155 0.60 -13.03 16.04
C SER A 155 1.92 -12.51 15.47
N PRO A 156 3.05 -12.70 16.16
CA PRO A 156 4.36 -12.36 15.64
C PRO A 156 4.89 -13.47 14.72
N ASP A 157 5.55 -13.05 13.65
CA ASP A 157 6.27 -13.97 12.76
C ASP A 157 7.50 -13.26 12.17
N GLU A 158 8.50 -14.02 11.74
CA GLU A 158 9.70 -13.44 11.13
C GLU A 158 10.21 -14.30 9.98
N THR A 159 10.78 -13.65 8.98
CA THR A 159 11.39 -14.30 7.82
C THR A 159 12.73 -13.67 7.47
N GLY A 160 13.62 -14.46 6.88
CA GLY A 160 14.91 -13.96 6.40
C GLY A 160 14.73 -12.89 5.32
N TRP A 161 15.40 -11.77 5.47
CA TRP A 161 15.38 -10.64 4.55
C TRP A 161 16.79 -10.17 4.21
N LYS A 162 17.11 -9.93 2.95
CA LYS A 162 18.45 -9.44 2.57
C LYS A 162 18.42 -7.94 2.31
N VAL A 163 19.31 -7.21 2.98
CA VAL A 163 19.54 -5.79 2.76
C VAL A 163 21.00 -5.59 2.37
N GLY A 164 21.24 -5.10 1.15
CA GLY A 164 22.60 -4.92 0.63
C GLY A 164 23.44 -6.21 0.62
N GLY A 165 22.80 -7.38 0.45
CA GLY A 165 23.48 -8.69 0.50
C GLY A 165 23.61 -9.30 1.90
N HIS A 166 23.42 -8.53 2.96
CA HIS A 166 23.50 -8.99 4.36
C HIS A 166 22.16 -9.53 4.83
N LEU A 167 22.18 -10.65 5.56
CA LEU A 167 20.98 -11.21 6.17
C LEU A 167 20.47 -10.28 7.28
N GLN A 168 19.20 -9.96 7.19
CA GLN A 168 18.37 -9.29 8.17
C GLN A 168 17.12 -10.13 8.39
N TRP A 169 16.25 -9.70 9.29
CA TRP A 169 14.99 -10.37 9.57
C TRP A 169 13.84 -9.37 9.41
N LEU A 170 12.90 -9.73 8.55
CA LEU A 170 11.64 -9.02 8.44
C LEU A 170 10.68 -9.62 9.47
N TRP A 171 10.36 -8.82 10.46
CA TRP A 171 9.38 -9.12 11.49
C TRP A 171 8.02 -8.59 11.08
N ALA A 172 6.99 -9.38 11.30
CA ALA A 172 5.60 -9.00 11.20
C ALA A 172 4.92 -9.20 12.56
N PHE A 173 4.11 -8.24 12.99
CA PHE A 173 3.30 -8.33 14.20
C PHE A 173 1.86 -8.02 13.78
N ALA A 174 1.02 -9.04 13.74
CA ALA A 174 -0.36 -8.93 13.29
C ALA A 174 -1.33 -9.05 14.46
N THR A 175 -2.34 -8.17 14.45
CA THR A 175 -3.54 -8.23 15.29
C THR A 175 -4.77 -8.50 14.43
N SER A 176 -5.97 -8.37 14.96
CA SER A 176 -7.21 -8.51 14.19
C SER A 176 -7.39 -7.42 13.11
N ASP A 177 -6.84 -6.25 13.33
CA ASP A 177 -7.08 -5.04 12.52
C ASP A 177 -5.81 -4.32 12.06
N THR A 178 -4.65 -4.62 12.66
CA THR A 178 -3.40 -3.91 12.42
C THR A 178 -2.26 -4.88 12.22
N THR A 179 -1.41 -4.62 11.21
CA THR A 179 -0.14 -5.33 11.04
C THR A 179 0.99 -4.31 10.92
N VAL A 180 2.03 -4.46 11.75
CA VAL A 180 3.26 -3.68 11.64
C VAL A 180 4.42 -4.56 11.23
N TYR A 181 5.31 -3.98 10.40
CA TYR A 181 6.52 -4.65 9.92
C TYR A 181 7.76 -3.92 10.41
N ARG A 182 8.81 -4.69 10.73
CA ARG A 182 10.10 -4.15 11.10
C ARG A 182 11.24 -5.02 10.58
N ILE A 183 12.27 -4.38 10.00
CA ILE A 183 13.49 -5.08 9.61
C ILE A 183 14.51 -4.88 10.71
N GLN A 184 15.10 -5.98 11.21
CA GLN A 184 16.07 -5.98 12.31
C GLN A 184 17.22 -6.92 12.00
N ALA A 185 18.37 -6.70 12.65
CA ALA A 185 19.57 -7.50 12.43
C ALA A 185 19.46 -8.92 13.02
N GLY A 186 18.71 -9.06 14.12
CA GLY A 186 18.58 -10.32 14.84
C GLY A 186 17.20 -10.96 14.72
N ARG A 187 17.14 -12.19 15.20
CA ARG A 187 15.94 -13.04 15.29
C ARG A 187 15.72 -13.50 16.74
N GLY A 188 15.94 -12.63 17.71
CA GLY A 188 15.86 -12.99 19.11
C GLY A 188 14.70 -12.34 19.85
N PHE A 189 14.67 -12.57 21.18
CA PHE A 189 13.71 -11.93 22.07
C PHE A 189 13.79 -10.41 22.03
N ALA A 190 15.02 -9.85 22.02
CA ALA A 190 15.23 -8.42 22.04
C ALA A 190 14.55 -7.70 20.85
N GLU A 191 14.58 -8.33 19.68
CA GLU A 191 13.96 -7.78 18.48
C GLU A 191 12.43 -7.78 18.57
N ALA A 192 11.83 -8.86 19.08
CA ALA A 192 10.40 -8.93 19.33
C ALA A 192 9.97 -7.96 20.43
N ALA A 193 10.73 -7.91 21.54
CA ALA A 193 10.47 -7.02 22.67
C ALA A 193 10.61 -5.53 22.31
N ALA A 194 11.43 -5.19 21.32
CA ALA A 194 11.54 -3.81 20.82
C ALA A 194 10.23 -3.29 20.21
N VAL A 195 9.31 -4.18 19.80
CA VAL A 195 7.98 -3.83 19.29
C VAL A 195 6.91 -4.04 20.35
N LEU A 196 6.87 -5.23 20.93
CA LEU A 196 5.81 -5.64 21.87
C LEU A 196 5.98 -5.07 23.28
N GLY A 197 7.22 -4.75 23.70
CA GLY A 197 7.57 -4.58 25.11
C GLY A 197 7.94 -5.91 25.73
N ALA A 198 8.93 -5.92 26.63
CA ALA A 198 9.36 -7.13 27.31
C ALA A 198 8.30 -7.67 28.30
N ASP A 199 7.42 -6.80 28.74
CA ASP A 199 6.33 -6.98 29.70
C ASP A 199 4.96 -7.23 29.03
N PHE A 200 4.95 -7.52 27.72
CA PHE A 200 3.69 -7.83 27.02
C PHE A 200 2.94 -8.95 27.72
N ASP A 201 1.68 -8.70 28.09
CA ASP A 201 0.82 -9.57 28.91
C ASP A 201 -0.40 -10.12 28.16
N GLY A 202 -0.51 -9.82 26.87
CA GLY A 202 -1.56 -10.36 25.99
C GLY A 202 -1.30 -11.80 25.55
N VAL A 203 -2.11 -12.27 24.58
CA VAL A 203 -1.95 -13.59 23.97
C VAL A 203 -0.97 -13.51 22.80
N LEU A 204 0.11 -14.32 22.83
CA LEU A 204 1.03 -14.52 21.71
C LEU A 204 0.64 -15.78 20.94
N VAL A 205 0.11 -15.61 19.73
CA VAL A 205 -0.13 -16.70 18.77
C VAL A 205 1.14 -16.92 17.98
N ARG A 206 1.94 -17.90 18.36
CA ARG A 206 3.30 -18.10 17.86
C ARG A 206 3.59 -19.51 17.39
N ASP A 207 4.65 -19.68 16.61
CA ASP A 207 5.26 -20.99 16.37
C ASP A 207 6.06 -21.47 17.60
N GLY A 208 6.73 -22.59 17.47
CA GLY A 208 7.56 -23.18 18.55
C GLY A 208 8.86 -22.44 18.84
N TRP A 209 9.16 -21.27 18.19
CA TRP A 209 10.44 -20.61 18.31
C TRP A 209 10.75 -20.17 19.75
N ALA A 210 11.92 -20.58 20.25
CA ALA A 210 12.29 -20.46 21.65
C ALA A 210 12.29 -19.03 22.23
N PRO A 211 12.74 -17.97 21.51
CA PRO A 211 12.75 -16.61 22.02
C PRO A 211 11.40 -16.09 22.49
N TYR A 212 10.29 -16.53 21.92
CA TYR A 212 8.96 -16.10 22.36
C TYR A 212 8.62 -16.57 23.79
N ARG A 213 9.25 -17.65 24.28
CA ARG A 213 9.04 -18.15 25.66
C ARG A 213 9.52 -17.17 26.73
N GLN A 214 10.34 -16.18 26.37
CA GLN A 214 10.85 -15.16 27.30
C GLN A 214 9.80 -14.10 27.66
N PHE A 215 8.69 -14.01 26.92
CA PHE A 215 7.53 -13.21 27.30
C PHE A 215 6.75 -13.92 28.41
N SER A 216 7.28 -13.87 29.63
CA SER A 216 6.74 -14.63 30.77
C SER A 216 5.38 -14.15 31.27
N ALA A 217 5.02 -12.88 30.99
CA ALA A 217 3.71 -12.31 31.32
C ALA A 217 2.64 -12.69 30.30
N ALA A 218 3.02 -13.06 29.06
CA ALA A 218 2.10 -13.38 27.99
C ALA A 218 1.49 -14.78 28.13
N ALA A 219 0.23 -14.92 27.74
CA ALA A 219 -0.36 -16.22 27.45
C ALA A 219 0.11 -16.70 26.07
N HIS A 220 0.53 -17.96 25.98
CA HIS A 220 1.07 -18.50 24.73
C HIS A 220 0.08 -19.44 24.06
N GLN A 221 -0.29 -19.14 22.83
CA GLN A 221 -1.06 -19.99 21.95
C GLN A 221 -0.18 -20.49 20.80
N THR A 222 -0.17 -21.80 20.56
CA THR A 222 0.58 -22.38 19.45
C THR A 222 -0.19 -22.19 18.14
N CYS A 223 0.49 -21.69 17.11
CA CYS A 223 -0.07 -21.57 15.76
C CYS A 223 -0.18 -22.97 15.13
N VAL A 224 -1.39 -23.49 15.01
CA VAL A 224 -1.66 -24.85 14.49
C VAL A 224 -1.25 -24.97 13.01
N ALA A 225 -1.34 -23.91 12.23
CA ALA A 225 -1.01 -23.92 10.80
C ALA A 225 0.46 -24.30 10.51
N ARG A 226 1.38 -24.12 11.46
CA ARG A 226 2.81 -24.52 11.31
C ARG A 226 3.12 -25.91 11.87
N HIS A 227 2.21 -26.52 12.62
CA HIS A 227 2.38 -27.86 13.15
C HIS A 227 1.69 -28.94 12.32
N LEU A 228 0.84 -28.56 11.38
CA LEU A 228 0.26 -29.51 10.43
C LEU A 228 1.23 -29.71 9.27
N ASP A 229 1.54 -30.96 8.97
CA ASP A 229 2.22 -31.33 7.73
C ASP A 229 1.51 -30.64 6.56
N PRO A 230 2.21 -29.88 5.71
CA PRO A 230 1.61 -29.22 4.53
C PRO A 230 0.79 -30.18 3.67
N HIS A 231 1.18 -31.45 3.60
CA HIS A 231 0.43 -32.51 2.94
C HIS A 231 -0.89 -32.84 3.65
N ALA A 232 -0.89 -32.90 4.98
CA ALA A 232 -2.10 -33.17 5.76
C ALA A 232 -3.08 -32.01 5.70
N VAL A 233 -2.60 -30.76 5.67
CA VAL A 233 -3.42 -29.55 5.48
C VAL A 233 -4.04 -29.54 4.09
N LEU A 234 -3.28 -29.82 3.04
CA LEU A 234 -3.77 -29.86 1.67
C LEU A 234 -4.86 -30.93 1.48
N VAL A 235 -4.63 -32.12 2.05
CA VAL A 235 -5.60 -33.24 2.03
C VAL A 235 -6.86 -32.87 2.82
N SER A 236 -6.72 -32.22 3.98
CA SER A 236 -7.86 -31.75 4.79
C SER A 236 -8.66 -30.66 4.04
N MET A 237 -8.00 -29.71 3.39
CA MET A 237 -8.66 -28.65 2.59
C MET A 237 -9.39 -29.21 1.37
N LEU A 238 -8.86 -30.27 0.74
CA LEU A 238 -9.50 -30.92 -0.40
C LEU A 238 -10.74 -31.74 -0.01
N HIS A 239 -10.82 -32.20 1.23
CA HIS A 239 -11.96 -32.98 1.75
C HIS A 239 -12.97 -32.13 2.55
N ALA A 240 -12.60 -30.94 3.01
CA ALA A 240 -13.51 -30.02 3.69
C ALA A 240 -14.31 -29.23 2.67
N ARG A 241 -15.61 -29.47 2.61
CA ARG A 241 -16.56 -28.65 1.81
C ARG A 241 -16.85 -27.29 2.46
N GLU A 242 -16.28 -26.98 3.63
CA GLU A 242 -16.40 -25.70 4.32
C GLU A 242 -15.03 -25.13 4.65
N PRO A 243 -14.81 -23.79 4.53
CA PRO A 243 -13.56 -23.18 4.91
C PRO A 243 -13.33 -23.37 6.42
N ILE A 244 -12.16 -23.89 6.80
CA ILE A 244 -11.73 -23.95 8.21
C ILE A 244 -11.43 -22.51 8.65
N VAL A 245 -12.42 -21.84 9.22
CA VAL A 245 -12.24 -20.57 9.91
C VAL A 245 -11.74 -20.90 11.32
N PRO A 246 -10.59 -20.36 11.75
CA PRO A 246 -10.13 -20.55 13.13
C PRO A 246 -11.21 -20.11 14.13
N PRO A 247 -11.39 -20.81 15.28
CA PRO A 247 -12.45 -20.51 16.25
C PRO A 247 -12.49 -19.06 16.76
N ALA A 248 -11.37 -18.34 16.70
CA ALA A 248 -11.27 -16.94 17.09
C ALA A 248 -12.04 -15.96 16.14
N PHE A 249 -12.45 -16.40 14.95
CA PHE A 249 -13.20 -15.57 13.99
C PHE A 249 -14.71 -15.80 14.02
N GLN A 250 -15.22 -16.68 14.88
CA GLN A 250 -16.66 -16.97 14.96
C GLN A 250 -17.42 -16.17 16.02
N ALA A 251 -16.77 -15.30 16.77
CA ALA A 251 -17.44 -14.47 17.76
C ALA A 251 -17.51 -13.01 17.28
N THR A 252 -18.50 -12.65 16.50
CA THR A 252 -19.27 -11.40 16.60
C THR A 252 -20.14 -11.19 15.36
N THR A 253 -21.19 -11.98 15.24
CA THR A 253 -22.40 -11.53 14.55
C THR A 253 -23.61 -11.97 15.38
N ALA A 254 -23.94 -11.17 16.39
CA ALA A 254 -25.26 -11.18 17.00
C ALA A 254 -25.53 -9.79 17.60
N HIS A 255 -26.51 -9.15 16.98
CA HIS A 255 -27.30 -7.95 17.33
C HIS A 255 -26.74 -6.61 16.92
#